data_9a4c4ef81aaa0456b56cc2d23c808de3
#
_entry.id   9a4c4ef81aaa0456b56cc2d23c808de3
#
_cell.length_a   1.000
_cell.length_b   1.000
_cell.length_c   1.000
_cell.angle_alpha   90.00
_cell.angle_beta   90.00
_cell.angle_gamma   90.00
#
_symmetry.space_group_name_H-M   'P 1'
#
loop_
_entity.id
_entity.type
_entity.pdbx_description
1 polymer ?
#
loop_
_entity_poly.entity_id
_entity_poly.type
_entity_poly.pdbx_seq_one_letter_code
_entity_poly.pdbx_strand_id
1 'polypeptide(L)'
;VQLASYLQLQISAGVEAVQLFDTWVGNLSIYDYRTYVEPHLKTLVDALAGTVPVIFFGTGNYHLLPAVSELNIDVLAFDWRTPLKPTWDKLGCTAVQGNLDPIVLCADQAAVASQSQWLLDEVAGRPGHIFNLGHGIIPETPVDNVKFLVDYVHEHTSA
;
A
#
# COMPACT_ATOMS: atom_id res chain seq x y z
N VAL A 1 2.04 -21.33 8.02
CA VAL A 1 3.31 -22.06 7.85
C VAL A 1 3.78 -22.02 6.39
N GLN A 2 2.99 -22.46 5.39
CA GLN A 2 3.42 -22.53 3.99
C GLN A 2 3.76 -21.15 3.40
N LEU A 3 2.95 -20.12 3.66
CA LEU A 3 3.21 -18.77 3.13
C LEU A 3 4.49 -18.16 3.72
N ALA A 4 4.77 -18.37 5.01
CA ALA A 4 6.02 -17.90 5.60
C ALA A 4 7.24 -18.56 4.94
N SER A 5 7.20 -19.87 4.70
CA SER A 5 8.28 -20.59 4.00
C SER A 5 8.46 -20.10 2.57
N TYR A 6 7.36 -19.79 1.85
CA TYR A 6 7.42 -19.25 0.50
C TYR A 6 8.08 -17.86 0.47
N LEU A 7 7.71 -16.98 1.40
CA LEU A 7 8.32 -15.64 1.50
C LEU A 7 9.80 -15.72 1.92
N GLN A 8 10.15 -16.63 2.83
CA GLN A 8 11.55 -16.87 3.19
C GLN A 8 12.41 -17.36 2.01
N LEU A 9 11.83 -18.15 1.09
CA LEU A 9 12.53 -18.54 -0.14
C LEU A 9 12.77 -17.34 -1.05
N GLN A 10 11.79 -16.43 -1.20
CA GLN A 10 11.96 -15.20 -1.96
C GLN A 10 13.04 -14.31 -1.33
N ILE A 11 13.02 -14.12 0.00
CA ILE A 11 14.04 -13.36 0.74
C ILE A 11 15.43 -13.97 0.53
N SER A 12 15.54 -15.31 0.62
CA SER A 12 16.81 -16.01 0.37
C SER A 12 17.30 -15.88 -1.07
N ALA A 13 16.39 -15.62 -2.02
CA ALA A 13 16.71 -15.34 -3.41
C ALA A 13 17.12 -13.88 -3.66
N GLY A 14 17.07 -13.00 -2.64
CA GLY A 14 17.59 -11.64 -2.68
C GLY A 14 16.55 -10.55 -2.94
N VAL A 15 15.26 -10.77 -2.64
CA VAL A 15 14.29 -9.66 -2.67
C VAL A 15 14.56 -8.69 -1.53
N GLU A 16 14.37 -7.39 -1.79
CA GLU A 16 14.65 -6.32 -0.83
C GLU A 16 13.44 -5.93 0.03
N ALA A 17 12.24 -6.33 -0.37
CA ALA A 17 11.00 -6.17 0.39
C ALA A 17 9.99 -7.23 -0.02
N VAL A 18 9.00 -7.50 0.84
CA VAL A 18 7.86 -8.37 0.52
C VAL A 18 6.56 -7.62 0.74
N GLN A 19 5.57 -7.88 -0.13
CA GLN A 19 4.24 -7.31 0.02
C GLN A 19 3.19 -8.40 0.17
N LEU A 20 2.39 -8.28 1.23
CA LEU A 20 1.25 -9.15 1.52
C LEU A 20 -0.02 -8.51 0.96
N PHE A 21 -0.71 -9.21 0.08
CA PHE A 21 -1.98 -8.77 -0.50
C PHE A 21 -3.14 -9.52 0.15
N ASP A 22 -4.04 -8.79 0.81
CA ASP A 22 -5.30 -9.30 1.32
C ASP A 22 -6.48 -8.49 0.75
N THR A 23 -6.75 -8.70 -0.53
CA THR A 23 -7.71 -7.90 -1.30
C THR A 23 -9.13 -7.98 -0.73
N TRP A 24 -9.49 -9.09 -0.09
CA TRP A 24 -10.86 -9.32 0.37
C TRP A 24 -11.09 -9.02 1.86
N VAL A 25 -10.06 -8.69 2.61
CA VAL A 25 -10.11 -8.51 4.07
C VAL A 25 -11.10 -7.41 4.50
N GLY A 26 -11.28 -6.38 3.68
CA GLY A 26 -12.22 -5.30 3.96
C GLY A 26 -13.71 -5.70 4.01
N ASN A 27 -14.04 -6.92 3.57
CA ASN A 27 -15.40 -7.47 3.72
C ASN A 27 -15.69 -7.99 5.13
N LEU A 28 -14.67 -8.12 5.98
CA LEU A 28 -14.83 -8.63 7.33
C LEU A 28 -15.20 -7.52 8.32
N SER A 29 -16.00 -7.88 9.33
CA SER A 29 -16.12 -7.04 10.51
C SER A 29 -14.81 -7.01 11.29
N ILE A 30 -14.59 -5.99 12.13
CA ILE A 30 -13.42 -5.95 13.02
C ILE A 30 -13.37 -7.17 13.96
N TYR A 31 -14.54 -7.68 14.37
CA TYR A 31 -14.65 -8.86 15.22
C TYR A 31 -14.15 -10.11 14.49
N ASP A 32 -14.62 -10.34 13.26
CA ASP A 32 -14.19 -11.50 12.46
C ASP A 32 -12.71 -11.41 12.07
N TYR A 33 -12.24 -10.20 11.72
CA TYR A 33 -10.83 -9.97 11.44
C TYR A 33 -9.95 -10.36 12.64
N ARG A 34 -10.24 -9.82 13.82
CA ARG A 34 -9.48 -10.12 15.03
C ARG A 34 -9.56 -11.59 15.46
N THR A 35 -10.68 -12.25 15.15
CA THR A 35 -10.90 -13.65 15.54
C THR A 35 -10.23 -14.62 14.57
N TYR A 36 -10.33 -14.38 13.26
CA TYR A 36 -10.01 -15.39 12.26
C TYR A 36 -8.84 -15.05 11.35
N VAL A 37 -8.42 -13.78 11.25
CA VAL A 37 -7.35 -13.36 10.33
C VAL A 37 -6.12 -12.85 11.08
N GLU A 38 -6.30 -11.90 11.99
CA GLU A 38 -5.21 -11.23 12.72
C GLU A 38 -4.21 -12.20 13.38
N PRO A 39 -4.62 -13.29 14.07
CA PRO A 39 -3.66 -14.22 14.68
C PRO A 39 -2.74 -14.90 13.66
N HIS A 40 -3.27 -15.19 12.48
CA HIS A 40 -2.50 -15.82 11.40
C HIS A 40 -1.60 -14.81 10.69
N LEU A 41 -2.09 -13.60 10.45
CA LEU A 41 -1.28 -12.51 9.90
C LEU A 41 -0.14 -12.17 10.86
N LYS A 42 -0.43 -12.04 12.15
CA LYS A 42 0.58 -11.81 13.19
C LYS A 42 1.68 -12.89 13.16
N THR A 43 1.29 -14.17 13.14
CA THR A 43 2.25 -15.28 13.05
C THR A 43 3.13 -15.18 11.80
N LEU A 44 2.56 -14.74 10.67
CA LEU A 44 3.28 -14.57 9.41
C LEU A 44 4.29 -13.43 9.50
N VAL A 45 3.85 -12.23 9.91
CA VAL A 45 4.74 -11.05 9.94
C VAL A 45 5.83 -11.19 11.01
N ASP A 46 5.52 -11.79 12.16
CA ASP A 46 6.52 -12.08 13.20
C ASP A 46 7.61 -13.04 12.69
N ALA A 47 7.26 -14.01 11.83
CA ALA A 47 8.22 -14.92 11.22
C ALA A 47 9.15 -14.25 10.18
N LEU A 48 8.81 -13.05 9.71
CA LEU A 48 9.59 -12.27 8.75
C LEU A 48 10.33 -11.11 9.40
N ALA A 49 10.05 -10.82 10.66
CA ALA A 49 10.57 -9.66 11.38
C ALA A 49 12.10 -9.56 11.33
N GLY A 50 12.59 -8.36 10.96
CA GLY A 50 14.03 -8.08 10.90
C GLY A 50 14.78 -8.71 9.72
N THR A 51 14.09 -9.31 8.75
CA THR A 51 14.70 -9.85 7.52
C THR A 51 14.71 -8.82 6.40
N VAL A 52 13.54 -8.45 5.90
CA VAL A 52 13.30 -7.38 4.90
C VAL A 52 12.03 -6.62 5.29
N PRO A 53 11.84 -5.37 4.80
CA PRO A 53 10.59 -4.65 5.04
C PRO A 53 9.36 -5.42 4.56
N VAL A 54 8.32 -5.41 5.38
CA VAL A 54 7.03 -6.04 5.09
C VAL A 54 5.99 -4.96 4.80
N ILE A 55 5.40 -5.01 3.61
CA ILE A 55 4.32 -4.14 3.19
C ILE A 55 3.01 -4.92 3.27
N PHE A 56 1.96 -4.34 3.84
CA PHE A 56 0.62 -4.94 3.85
C PHE A 56 -0.37 -4.10 3.07
N PHE A 57 -1.09 -4.73 2.16
CA PHE A 57 -2.17 -4.13 1.38
C PHE A 57 -3.49 -4.87 1.56
N GLY A 58 -4.55 -4.14 1.82
CA GLY A 58 -5.93 -4.63 1.81
C GLY A 58 -6.86 -3.64 1.11
N THR A 59 -7.93 -4.13 0.50
CA THR A 59 -8.92 -3.28 -0.18
C THR A 59 -10.13 -3.06 0.71
N GLY A 60 -10.62 -1.80 0.80
CA GLY A 60 -11.80 -1.44 1.59
C GLY A 60 -11.64 -1.66 3.10
N ASN A 61 -10.41 -1.73 3.56
CA ASN A 61 -10.06 -2.14 4.92
C ASN A 61 -9.80 -0.97 5.89
N TYR A 62 -10.24 0.25 5.56
CA TYR A 62 -10.02 1.44 6.39
C TYR A 62 -10.36 1.22 7.88
N HIS A 63 -11.49 0.54 8.16
CA HIS A 63 -11.95 0.24 9.52
C HIS A 63 -11.08 -0.80 10.25
N LEU A 64 -10.25 -1.57 9.53
CA LEU A 64 -9.33 -2.57 10.09
C LEU A 64 -7.91 -2.02 10.28
N LEU A 65 -7.56 -0.91 9.64
CA LEU A 65 -6.20 -0.35 9.68
C LEU A 65 -5.67 -0.13 11.10
N PRO A 66 -6.47 0.32 12.10
CA PRO A 66 -5.97 0.41 13.48
C PRO A 66 -5.49 -0.93 14.03
N ALA A 67 -6.20 -2.03 13.76
CA ALA A 67 -5.78 -3.36 14.20
C ALA A 67 -4.56 -3.87 13.43
N VAL A 68 -4.52 -3.61 12.10
CA VAL A 68 -3.35 -3.98 11.27
C VAL A 68 -2.10 -3.23 11.71
N SER A 69 -2.22 -1.95 12.09
CA SER A 69 -1.10 -1.12 12.55
C SER A 69 -0.49 -1.55 13.89
N GLU A 70 -1.20 -2.39 14.66
CA GLU A 70 -0.68 -3.00 15.88
C GLU A 70 0.30 -4.17 15.60
N LEU A 71 0.35 -4.65 14.35
CA LEU A 71 1.22 -5.74 13.93
C LEU A 71 2.61 -5.23 13.50
N ASN A 72 3.58 -6.14 13.43
CA ASN A 72 4.95 -5.84 13.03
C ASN A 72 5.06 -5.70 11.49
N ILE A 73 4.45 -4.64 10.96
CA ILE A 73 4.39 -4.30 9.54
C ILE A 73 5.11 -2.95 9.35
N ASP A 74 6.04 -2.90 8.41
CA ASP A 74 6.87 -1.72 8.18
C ASP A 74 6.15 -0.65 7.35
N VAL A 75 5.32 -1.07 6.38
CA VAL A 75 4.61 -0.18 5.47
C VAL A 75 3.14 -0.59 5.34
N LEU A 76 2.23 0.35 5.61
CA LEU A 76 0.81 0.16 5.35
C LEU A 76 0.46 0.73 3.97
N ALA A 77 0.04 -0.14 3.06
CA ALA A 77 -0.43 0.28 1.74
C ALA A 77 -1.95 0.49 1.76
N PHE A 78 -2.37 1.68 1.32
CA PHE A 78 -3.77 2.09 1.34
C PHE A 78 -4.41 1.96 -0.04
N ASP A 79 -5.67 1.54 -0.07
CA ASP A 79 -6.47 1.66 -1.28
C ASP A 79 -6.89 3.13 -1.53
N TRP A 80 -7.37 3.42 -2.74
CA TRP A 80 -7.70 4.80 -3.16
C TRP A 80 -8.87 5.44 -2.42
N ARG A 81 -9.65 4.67 -1.66
CA ARG A 81 -10.79 5.15 -0.87
C ARG A 81 -10.36 5.66 0.50
N THR A 82 -9.15 5.32 0.91
CA THR A 82 -8.59 5.69 2.22
C THR A 82 -8.00 7.09 2.14
N PRO A 83 -8.46 8.07 2.94
CA PRO A 83 -7.82 9.39 3.01
C PRO A 83 -6.36 9.25 3.48
N LEU A 84 -5.38 9.53 2.60
CA LEU A 84 -3.97 9.20 2.84
C LEU A 84 -3.41 9.88 4.09
N LYS A 85 -3.29 11.20 4.05
CA LYS A 85 -2.67 11.97 5.13
C LYS A 85 -3.42 11.87 6.47
N PRO A 86 -4.76 12.06 6.54
CA PRO A 86 -5.48 11.92 7.81
C PRO A 86 -5.34 10.55 8.44
N THR A 87 -5.30 9.49 7.63
CA THR A 87 -5.14 8.12 8.13
C THR A 87 -3.71 7.88 8.61
N TRP A 88 -2.72 8.32 7.87
CA TRP A 88 -1.32 8.24 8.26
C TRP A 88 -1.06 8.95 9.59
N ASP A 89 -1.56 10.19 9.72
CA ASP A 89 -1.41 10.97 10.96
C ASP A 89 -2.09 10.29 12.16
N LYS A 90 -3.26 9.70 11.94
CA LYS A 90 -4.02 9.00 12.99
C LYS A 90 -3.34 7.71 13.45
N LEU A 91 -2.78 6.95 12.51
CA LEU A 91 -2.13 5.67 12.83
C LEU A 91 -0.72 5.85 13.39
N GLY A 92 -0.05 6.95 13.05
CA GLY A 92 1.32 7.23 13.49
C GLY A 92 2.36 6.22 12.97
N CYS A 93 2.03 5.46 11.91
CA CYS A 93 2.96 4.49 11.33
C CYS A 93 4.12 5.19 10.62
N THR A 94 5.25 4.50 10.53
CA THR A 94 6.51 5.05 10.01
C THR A 94 6.41 5.32 8.51
N ALA A 95 5.81 4.41 7.75
CA ALA A 95 5.71 4.51 6.30
C ALA A 95 4.33 4.06 5.79
N VAL A 96 3.92 4.68 4.69
CA VAL A 96 2.71 4.32 3.96
C VAL A 96 2.98 4.24 2.47
N GLN A 97 2.19 3.41 1.78
CA GLN A 97 2.23 3.29 0.32
C GLN A 97 0.86 3.62 -0.28
N GLY A 98 0.87 4.32 -1.39
CA GLY A 98 -0.35 4.58 -2.19
C GLY A 98 -0.52 6.07 -2.45
N ASN A 99 -1.74 6.51 -2.83
CA ASN A 99 -2.91 5.66 -3.11
C ASN A 99 -3.77 6.29 -4.22
N LEU A 100 -3.12 6.64 -5.34
CA LEU A 100 -3.83 7.21 -6.48
C LEU A 100 -4.90 6.23 -6.99
N ASP A 101 -6.12 6.74 -7.29
CA ASP A 101 -7.16 5.93 -7.91
C ASP A 101 -6.68 5.43 -9.29
N PRO A 102 -6.60 4.11 -9.54
CA PRO A 102 -6.14 3.58 -10.82
C PRO A 102 -7.00 4.01 -12.01
N ILE A 103 -8.28 4.33 -11.80
CA ILE A 103 -9.18 4.79 -12.88
C ILE A 103 -8.77 6.16 -13.43
N VAL A 104 -8.06 6.97 -12.67
CA VAL A 104 -7.50 8.24 -13.15
C VAL A 104 -6.61 8.03 -14.39
N LEU A 105 -5.92 6.89 -14.47
CA LEU A 105 -5.09 6.54 -15.63
C LEU A 105 -5.88 6.29 -16.92
N CYS A 106 -7.19 6.16 -16.85
CA CYS A 106 -8.06 6.07 -18.03
C CYS A 106 -8.51 7.45 -18.55
N ALA A 107 -8.23 8.53 -17.83
CA ALA A 107 -8.52 9.90 -18.22
C ALA A 107 -7.40 10.50 -19.09
N ASP A 108 -7.48 11.79 -19.38
CA ASP A 108 -6.40 12.50 -20.05
C ASP A 108 -5.21 12.77 -19.11
N GLN A 109 -4.05 13.09 -19.70
CA GLN A 109 -2.82 13.33 -18.92
C GLN A 109 -2.93 14.55 -17.98
N ALA A 110 -3.78 15.51 -18.28
CA ALA A 110 -4.02 16.66 -17.41
C ALA A 110 -4.72 16.23 -16.11
N ALA A 111 -5.67 15.31 -16.18
CA ALA A 111 -6.31 14.73 -15.01
C ALA A 111 -5.33 13.86 -14.22
N VAL A 112 -4.50 13.05 -14.89
CA VAL A 112 -3.45 12.26 -14.24
C VAL A 112 -2.49 13.17 -13.49
N ALA A 113 -1.98 14.24 -14.12
CA ALA A 113 -1.11 15.22 -13.49
C ALA A 113 -1.76 15.88 -12.27
N SER A 114 -2.99 16.38 -12.43
CA SER A 114 -3.71 17.08 -11.36
C SER A 114 -3.93 16.19 -10.12
N GLN A 115 -4.37 14.94 -10.31
CA GLN A 115 -4.62 14.02 -9.20
C GLN A 115 -3.31 13.55 -8.55
N SER A 116 -2.26 13.35 -9.34
CA SER A 116 -0.94 13.01 -8.82
C SER A 116 -0.35 14.14 -7.99
N GLN A 117 -0.45 15.39 -8.49
CA GLN A 117 0.02 16.56 -7.77
C GLN A 117 -0.73 16.76 -6.44
N TRP A 118 -2.07 16.61 -6.48
CA TRP A 118 -2.87 16.67 -5.25
C TRP A 118 -2.38 15.67 -4.19
N LEU A 119 -2.09 14.43 -4.59
CA LEU A 119 -1.60 13.41 -3.66
C LEU A 119 -0.20 13.75 -3.13
N LEU A 120 0.71 14.25 -4.00
CA LEU A 120 2.04 14.70 -3.60
C LEU A 120 1.99 15.88 -2.63
N ASP A 121 1.08 16.84 -2.88
CA ASP A 121 0.86 17.99 -1.99
C ASP A 121 0.32 17.56 -0.61
N GLU A 122 -0.55 16.54 -0.58
CA GLU A 122 -1.09 16.00 0.68
C GLU A 122 0.02 15.44 1.58
N VAL A 123 1.01 14.78 1.00
CA VAL A 123 2.14 14.22 1.77
C VAL A 123 3.25 15.24 2.01
N ALA A 124 3.30 16.32 1.20
CA ALA A 124 4.21 17.46 1.36
C ALA A 124 5.69 17.07 1.58
N GLY A 125 6.18 16.07 0.84
CA GLY A 125 7.56 15.57 0.97
C GLY A 125 7.87 14.85 2.30
N ARG A 126 6.86 14.48 3.06
CA ARG A 126 7.04 13.72 4.31
C ARG A 126 7.77 12.41 4.04
N PRO A 127 8.91 12.13 4.73
CA PRO A 127 9.62 10.86 4.60
C PRO A 127 8.74 9.66 4.97
N GLY A 128 8.90 8.55 4.23
CA GLY A 128 8.13 7.32 4.46
C GLY A 128 6.91 7.16 3.55
N HIS A 129 6.70 8.04 2.57
CA HIS A 129 5.69 7.84 1.53
C HIS A 129 6.29 7.09 0.34
N ILE A 130 5.63 6.01 -0.08
CA ILE A 130 5.89 5.30 -1.33
C ILE A 130 4.71 5.61 -2.27
N PHE A 131 4.93 6.45 -3.29
CA PHE A 131 3.88 6.73 -4.27
C PHE A 131 3.51 5.44 -5.01
N ASN A 132 2.23 5.13 -5.04
CA ASN A 132 1.68 3.98 -5.75
C ASN A 132 0.20 4.22 -6.09
N LEU A 133 -0.35 3.39 -6.96
CA LEU A 133 -1.79 3.30 -7.15
C LEU A 133 -2.44 2.62 -5.93
N GLY A 134 -3.68 2.98 -5.64
CA GLY A 134 -4.48 2.36 -4.58
C GLY A 134 -5.05 0.98 -4.94
N HIS A 135 -4.78 0.47 -6.14
CA HIS A 135 -5.07 -0.88 -6.63
C HIS A 135 -4.35 -1.12 -7.96
N GLY A 136 -4.42 -2.35 -8.50
CA GLY A 136 -3.93 -2.66 -9.84
C GLY A 136 -4.69 -1.90 -10.94
N ILE A 137 -4.02 -1.66 -12.07
CA ILE A 137 -4.63 -1.07 -13.27
C ILE A 137 -5.62 -2.04 -13.92
N ILE A 138 -6.56 -1.51 -14.70
CA ILE A 138 -7.48 -2.31 -15.51
C ILE A 138 -6.92 -2.54 -16.93
N PRO A 139 -7.43 -3.53 -17.68
CA PRO A 139 -6.93 -3.83 -19.03
C PRO A 139 -7.03 -2.67 -20.01
N GLU A 140 -7.98 -1.77 -19.82
CA GLU A 140 -8.23 -0.61 -20.66
C GLU A 140 -7.30 0.57 -20.39
N THR A 141 -6.45 0.47 -19.37
CA THR A 141 -5.52 1.56 -18.99
C THR A 141 -4.52 1.84 -20.12
N PRO A 142 -4.46 3.07 -20.67
CA PRO A 142 -3.49 3.42 -21.69
C PRO A 142 -2.04 3.33 -21.17
N VAL A 143 -1.19 2.61 -21.88
CA VAL A 143 0.23 2.44 -21.52
C VAL A 143 0.95 3.80 -21.41
N ASP A 144 0.63 4.74 -22.28
CA ASP A 144 1.26 6.06 -22.29
C ASP A 144 0.89 6.89 -21.05
N ASN A 145 -0.30 6.69 -20.47
CA ASN A 145 -0.67 7.34 -19.21
C ASN A 145 0.09 6.74 -18.01
N VAL A 146 0.40 5.45 -18.05
CA VAL A 146 1.25 4.82 -17.02
C VAL A 146 2.68 5.38 -17.08
N LYS A 147 3.26 5.50 -18.27
CA LYS A 147 4.57 6.11 -18.46
C LYS A 147 4.58 7.57 -18.00
N PHE A 148 3.58 8.34 -18.45
CA PHE A 148 3.41 9.73 -18.04
C PHE A 148 3.34 9.88 -16.52
N LEU A 149 2.57 9.03 -15.82
CA LEU A 149 2.50 9.03 -14.35
C LEU A 149 3.88 8.83 -13.72
N VAL A 150 4.63 7.84 -14.20
CA VAL A 150 5.97 7.54 -13.67
C VAL A 150 6.91 8.73 -13.84
N ASP A 151 6.96 9.29 -15.05
CA ASP A 151 7.79 10.45 -15.36
C ASP A 151 7.38 11.66 -14.50
N TYR A 152 6.07 11.94 -14.43
CA TYR A 152 5.52 13.03 -13.63
C TYR A 152 5.92 12.94 -12.16
N VAL A 153 5.75 11.76 -11.54
CA VAL A 153 6.10 11.57 -10.11
C VAL A 153 7.60 11.77 -9.90
N HIS A 154 8.45 11.21 -10.76
CA HIS A 154 9.90 11.38 -10.66
C HIS A 154 10.32 12.85 -10.79
N GLU A 155 9.76 13.58 -11.75
CA GLU A 155 10.09 15.00 -11.96
C GLU A 155 9.68 15.89 -10.78
N HIS A 156 8.60 15.54 -10.06
CA HIS A 156 8.06 16.36 -8.98
C HIS A 156 8.49 15.88 -7.57
N THR A 157 9.24 14.79 -7.46
CA THR A 157 9.72 14.25 -6.17
C THR A 157 11.24 14.11 -6.08
N SER A 158 11.97 14.34 -7.18
CA SER A 158 13.44 14.35 -7.16
C SER A 158 13.93 15.56 -6.37
N ALA A 159 14.60 15.30 -5.25
CA ALA A 159 15.27 16.32 -4.44
C ALA A 159 16.67 16.63 -5.01
#